data_c42bf6d57b6cd7c3afa1f0a6bfc3633c
#
_entry.id   c42bf6d57b6cd7c3afa1f0a6bfc3633c
#
_cell.length_a   1.000
_cell.length_b   1.000
_cell.length_c   1.000
_cell.angle_alpha   90.00
_cell.angle_beta   90.00
_cell.angle_gamma   90.00
#
_symmetry.space_group_name_H-M   'P 1'
#
loop_
_entity.id
_entity.type
_entity.pdbx_description
1 polymer ?
#
loop_
_entity_poly.entity_id
_entity_poly.type
_entity_poly.pdbx_seq_one_letter_code
_entity_poly.pdbx_strand_id
1 'polypeptide(L)'
;ARAILGEWIGGSGGGWQDSGGLWPGIKLIEGALAQPGDPEHGISRGRLLPRHTLLGRDRISEKARQKLSDSLVLVHGGMAQNVGPILEMATEKYLLRSEPELTARRRAVATLDDILALLAAGDIRGLGRALTENFFGPLQTMIPWVSNRYTEQLIARTRDAFGEDFWGFWMLGGMSGGGMGFIFAPHRRAEAQTRLLEIMLATKRELQASLPFAMDPVVYDFAINEHGSVAALLTGADALLPVEFYQLTVPALLRRDARDLTPRERADVAQFTKTARTVPAFTAALPTLLDRLLPSSGDTSRHTSSLDTLLTQNGFDRAQHEQIRTDLRAGRIGLAMNRLAPSTRIEDVPAADLFNA
;
A
#
# COMPACT_ATOMS: atom_id res chain seq x y z
N ALA A 1 20.17 -2.33 -0.43
CA ALA A 1 20.73 -1.47 0.63
C ALA A 1 19.88 -0.22 0.87
N ARG A 2 19.67 0.64 -0.14
CA ARG A 2 18.98 1.94 0.05
C ARG A 2 17.55 1.78 0.60
N ALA A 3 16.79 0.78 0.16
CA ALA A 3 15.44 0.51 0.66
C ALA A 3 15.47 0.14 2.15
N ILE A 4 16.38 -0.76 2.56
CA ILE A 4 16.54 -1.18 3.95
C ILE A 4 16.97 0.00 4.83
N LEU A 5 17.98 0.76 4.38
CA LEU A 5 18.45 1.94 5.12
C LEU A 5 17.37 3.03 5.21
N GLY A 6 16.59 3.24 4.15
CA GLY A 6 15.49 4.20 4.14
C GLY A 6 14.40 3.82 5.15
N GLU A 7 14.07 2.56 5.26
CA GLU A 7 13.11 2.06 6.23
C GLU A 7 13.62 2.23 7.67
N TRP A 8 14.89 1.95 7.94
CA TRP A 8 15.51 2.16 9.25
C TRP A 8 15.57 3.64 9.66
N ILE A 9 15.89 4.53 8.69
CA ILE A 9 15.84 5.99 8.93
C ILE A 9 14.41 6.44 9.25
N GLY A 10 13.40 5.83 8.64
CA GLY A 10 11.99 6.05 8.95
C GLY A 10 11.54 5.53 10.32
N GLY A 11 12.43 4.83 11.06
CA GLY A 11 12.15 4.35 12.42
C GLY A 11 11.36 3.05 12.50
N SER A 12 11.08 2.38 11.38
CA SER A 12 10.33 1.12 11.38
C SER A 12 11.13 -0.06 11.94
N GLY A 13 12.47 -0.01 11.81
CA GLY A 13 13.35 -1.11 12.18
C GLY A 13 13.07 -2.39 11.39
N GLY A 14 12.39 -2.29 10.25
CA GLY A 14 11.90 -3.40 9.45
C GLY A 14 13.00 -4.32 8.93
N GLY A 15 12.60 -5.53 8.58
CA GLY A 15 13.48 -6.56 8.07
C GLY A 15 13.73 -6.47 6.56
N TRP A 16 14.24 -7.56 6.00
CA TRP A 16 14.61 -7.61 4.57
C TRP A 16 13.45 -7.90 3.62
N GLN A 17 12.27 -8.30 4.13
CA GLN A 17 11.12 -8.71 3.32
C GLN A 17 10.67 -7.62 2.36
N ASP A 18 10.67 -6.36 2.78
CA ASP A 18 10.25 -5.24 1.95
C ASP A 18 11.22 -4.99 0.80
N SER A 19 12.53 -5.16 1.04
CA SER A 19 13.54 -5.12 -0.02
C SER A 19 13.38 -6.27 -1.02
N GLY A 20 12.76 -7.37 -0.60
CA GLY A 20 12.43 -8.49 -1.47
C GLY A 20 11.43 -8.14 -2.55
N GLY A 21 10.54 -7.16 -2.33
CA GLY A 21 9.59 -6.67 -3.32
C GLY A 21 10.21 -6.08 -4.58
N LEU A 22 11.50 -5.70 -4.53
CA LEU A 22 12.24 -5.22 -5.69
C LEU A 22 12.52 -6.31 -6.74
N TRP A 23 12.52 -7.57 -6.35
CA TRP A 23 12.85 -8.71 -7.20
C TRP A 23 11.60 -9.38 -7.77
N PRO A 24 11.66 -9.95 -8.97
CA PRO A 24 10.52 -10.61 -9.58
C PRO A 24 10.15 -11.93 -8.90
N GLY A 25 8.90 -12.31 -9.02
CA GLY A 25 8.40 -13.65 -8.73
C GLY A 25 8.53 -14.07 -7.26
N ILE A 26 8.69 -15.36 -7.06
CA ILE A 26 8.87 -15.99 -5.75
C ILE A 26 10.36 -16.06 -5.42
N LYS A 27 10.72 -15.74 -4.19
CA LYS A 27 12.12 -15.69 -3.77
C LYS A 27 12.33 -16.16 -2.35
N LEU A 28 13.51 -16.69 -2.09
CA LEU A 28 14.03 -16.98 -0.76
C LEU A 28 14.98 -15.85 -0.37
N ILE A 29 14.80 -15.29 0.82
CA ILE A 29 15.65 -14.25 1.39
C ILE A 29 16.35 -14.84 2.62
N GLU A 30 17.68 -14.81 2.60
CA GLU A 30 18.50 -15.41 3.66
C GLU A 30 19.54 -14.40 4.18
N GLY A 31 19.76 -14.39 5.49
CA GLY A 31 20.88 -13.67 6.08
C GLY A 31 22.22 -14.21 5.57
N ALA A 32 23.15 -13.31 5.29
CA ALA A 32 24.50 -13.67 4.89
C ALA A 32 25.52 -13.19 5.94
N LEU A 33 26.57 -13.98 6.17
CA LEU A 33 27.68 -13.56 7.00
C LEU A 33 28.56 -12.56 6.25
N ALA A 34 29.07 -11.54 6.96
CA ALA A 34 30.02 -10.62 6.42
C ALA A 34 31.35 -11.34 6.10
N GLN A 35 31.88 -11.12 4.90
CA GLN A 35 33.12 -11.70 4.40
C GLN A 35 34.21 -10.62 4.25
N PRO A 36 35.48 -11.00 4.19
CA PRO A 36 36.54 -10.05 3.84
C PRO A 36 36.20 -9.31 2.54
N GLY A 37 36.22 -7.96 2.59
CA GLY A 37 35.80 -7.09 1.49
C GLY A 37 34.40 -6.52 1.60
N ASP A 38 33.56 -7.05 2.47
CA ASP A 38 32.26 -6.44 2.76
C ASP A 38 32.42 -5.23 3.69
N PRO A 39 31.60 -4.18 3.55
CA PRO A 39 31.66 -3.01 4.44
C PRO A 39 31.44 -3.34 5.92
N GLU A 40 30.70 -4.38 6.20
CA GLU A 40 30.37 -4.83 7.56
C GLU A 40 31.45 -5.74 8.19
N HIS A 41 32.46 -6.18 7.43
CA HIS A 41 33.46 -7.11 7.92
C HIS A 41 34.29 -6.51 9.08
N GLY A 42 34.31 -7.22 10.18
CA GLY A 42 34.96 -6.74 11.41
C GLY A 42 34.11 -5.81 12.29
N ILE A 43 32.96 -5.34 11.79
CA ILE A 43 32.02 -4.47 12.52
C ILE A 43 30.77 -5.25 12.91
N SER A 44 30.22 -6.02 11.99
CA SER A 44 29.04 -6.85 12.18
C SER A 44 29.28 -8.28 11.73
N ARG A 45 28.61 -9.22 12.38
CA ARG A 45 28.65 -10.62 11.97
C ARG A 45 27.90 -10.85 10.66
N GLY A 46 26.81 -10.13 10.43
CA GLY A 46 25.97 -10.25 9.25
C GLY A 46 26.16 -9.09 8.28
N ARG A 47 25.82 -9.34 7.02
CA ARG A 47 25.73 -8.30 5.99
C ARG A 47 24.40 -7.55 6.12
N LEU A 48 24.42 -6.25 5.83
CA LEU A 48 23.20 -5.46 5.65
C LEU A 48 22.33 -6.04 4.52
N LEU A 49 22.96 -6.45 3.42
CA LEU A 49 22.26 -7.03 2.30
C LEU A 49 22.11 -8.54 2.47
N PRO A 50 20.89 -9.06 2.51
CA PRO A 50 20.62 -10.49 2.50
C PRO A 50 20.95 -11.09 1.13
N ARG A 51 21.06 -12.40 1.08
CA ARG A 51 21.10 -13.15 -0.16
C ARG A 51 19.67 -13.36 -0.67
N HIS A 52 19.42 -13.04 -1.93
CA HIS A 52 18.17 -13.26 -2.62
C HIS A 52 18.33 -14.41 -3.62
N THR A 53 17.57 -15.47 -3.46
CA THR A 53 17.51 -16.59 -4.41
C THR A 53 16.15 -16.57 -5.09
N LEU A 54 16.14 -16.27 -6.39
CA LEU A 54 14.91 -16.30 -7.19
C LEU A 54 14.54 -17.76 -7.47
N LEU A 55 13.30 -18.12 -7.14
CA LEU A 55 12.76 -19.46 -7.40
C LEU A 55 12.07 -19.42 -8.77
N GLY A 56 12.83 -19.72 -9.81
CA GLY A 56 12.38 -19.72 -11.20
C GLY A 56 11.35 -20.81 -11.50
N ARG A 57 10.93 -20.87 -12.77
CA ARG A 57 9.96 -21.89 -13.26
C ARG A 57 10.52 -23.30 -13.27
N ASP A 58 11.83 -23.42 -13.26
CA ASP A 58 12.57 -24.68 -13.08
C ASP A 58 12.41 -25.26 -11.67
N ARG A 59 12.21 -24.41 -10.67
CA ARG A 59 12.02 -24.81 -9.26
C ARG A 59 10.56 -24.85 -8.84
N ILE A 60 9.77 -23.88 -9.26
CA ILE A 60 8.33 -23.80 -8.98
C ILE A 60 7.62 -23.68 -10.33
N SER A 61 6.97 -24.75 -10.75
CA SER A 61 6.30 -24.81 -12.05
C SER A 61 5.22 -23.74 -12.23
N GLU A 62 4.94 -23.37 -13.47
CA GLU A 62 3.87 -22.41 -13.79
C GLU A 62 2.52 -22.85 -13.19
N LYS A 63 2.22 -24.16 -13.24
CA LYS A 63 1.01 -24.73 -12.65
C LYS A 63 0.94 -24.50 -11.13
N ALA A 64 2.07 -24.64 -10.42
CA ALA A 64 2.13 -24.39 -8.98
C ALA A 64 1.96 -22.90 -8.66
N ARG A 65 2.57 -22.01 -9.45
CA ARG A 65 2.40 -20.55 -9.34
C ARG A 65 0.97 -20.11 -9.56
N GLN A 66 0.35 -20.64 -10.62
CA GLN A 66 -1.05 -20.34 -10.92
C GLN A 66 -1.96 -20.84 -9.79
N LYS A 67 -1.77 -22.08 -9.32
CA LYS A 67 -2.54 -22.62 -8.21
C LYS A 67 -2.38 -21.80 -6.93
N LEU A 68 -1.17 -21.29 -6.64
CA LEU A 68 -0.93 -20.40 -5.51
C LEU A 68 -1.70 -19.07 -5.69
N SER A 69 -1.61 -18.44 -6.86
CA SER A 69 -2.36 -17.22 -7.18
C SER A 69 -3.87 -17.40 -7.06
N ASP A 70 -4.39 -18.54 -7.54
CA ASP A 70 -5.82 -18.86 -7.51
C ASP A 70 -6.32 -19.26 -6.11
N SER A 71 -5.41 -19.57 -5.18
CA SER A 71 -5.75 -19.96 -3.81
C SER A 71 -5.59 -18.85 -2.79
N LEU A 72 -4.82 -17.80 -3.11
CA LEU A 72 -4.38 -16.81 -2.15
C LEU A 72 -5.30 -15.58 -2.15
N VAL A 73 -5.70 -15.15 -0.95
CA VAL A 73 -6.37 -13.88 -0.70
C VAL A 73 -5.58 -13.09 0.33
N LEU A 74 -5.13 -11.90 -0.03
CA LEU A 74 -4.44 -10.97 0.87
C LEU A 74 -5.42 -9.95 1.44
N VAL A 75 -5.29 -9.68 2.73
CA VAL A 75 -6.14 -8.71 3.43
C VAL A 75 -5.32 -7.79 4.32
N HIS A 76 -5.88 -6.62 4.62
CA HIS A 76 -5.40 -5.72 5.66
C HIS A 76 -6.57 -5.28 6.54
N GLY A 77 -6.41 -5.42 7.85
CA GLY A 77 -7.49 -5.19 8.82
C GLY A 77 -7.79 -3.71 9.13
N GLY A 78 -7.06 -2.79 8.52
CA GLY A 78 -7.30 -1.35 8.71
C GLY A 78 -6.65 -0.76 9.96
N MET A 79 -5.83 -1.51 10.69
CA MET A 79 -5.20 -1.03 11.91
C MET A 79 -3.74 -0.63 11.64
N ALA A 80 -3.39 0.59 12.02
CA ALA A 80 -1.98 1.00 12.09
C ALA A 80 -1.33 0.37 13.33
N GLN A 81 -0.10 -0.11 13.18
CA GLN A 81 0.64 -0.71 14.29
C GLN A 81 2.08 -0.21 14.31
N ASN A 82 2.55 0.13 15.52
CA ASN A 82 3.97 0.30 15.77
C ASN A 82 4.58 -1.08 16.12
N VAL A 83 5.32 -1.64 15.17
CA VAL A 83 5.98 -2.96 15.33
C VAL A 83 7.31 -2.88 16.09
N GLY A 84 7.85 -1.67 16.33
CA GLY A 84 9.14 -1.46 16.99
C GLY A 84 9.27 -2.23 18.32
N PRO A 85 8.37 -2.05 19.29
CA PRO A 85 8.44 -2.76 20.58
C PRO A 85 8.39 -4.29 20.46
N ILE A 86 7.65 -4.80 19.48
CA ILE A 86 7.57 -6.25 19.22
C ILE A 86 8.90 -6.78 18.67
N LEU A 87 9.52 -6.03 17.77
CA LEU A 87 10.83 -6.39 17.20
C LEU A 87 11.94 -6.30 18.25
N GLU A 88 11.93 -5.29 19.10
CA GLU A 88 12.88 -5.15 20.22
C GLU A 88 12.80 -6.35 21.16
N MET A 89 11.61 -6.73 21.60
CA MET A 89 11.40 -7.90 22.45
C MET A 89 11.84 -9.20 21.77
N ALA A 90 11.50 -9.39 20.48
CA ALA A 90 11.92 -10.57 19.74
C ALA A 90 13.44 -10.65 19.60
N THR A 91 14.11 -9.49 19.45
CA THR A 91 15.57 -9.37 19.39
C THR A 91 16.20 -9.66 20.75
N GLU A 92 15.67 -9.08 21.84
CA GLU A 92 16.13 -9.34 23.19
C GLU A 92 16.09 -10.84 23.54
N LYS A 93 14.96 -11.49 23.30
CA LYS A 93 14.81 -12.94 23.51
C LYS A 93 15.79 -13.76 22.66
N TYR A 94 16.07 -13.30 21.44
CA TYR A 94 17.09 -13.94 20.60
C TYR A 94 18.50 -13.79 21.20
N LEU A 95 18.86 -12.62 21.70
CA LEU A 95 20.17 -12.35 22.32
C LEU A 95 20.34 -13.13 23.62
N LEU A 96 19.30 -13.20 24.44
CA LEU A 96 19.28 -13.94 25.69
C LEU A 96 19.30 -15.46 25.49
N ARG A 97 19.00 -15.94 24.30
CA ARG A 97 19.01 -17.35 23.91
C ARG A 97 18.17 -18.24 24.81
N SER A 98 17.01 -17.74 25.27
CA SER A 98 16.10 -18.56 26.03
C SER A 98 15.69 -19.81 25.23
N GLU A 99 15.67 -20.95 25.91
CA GLU A 99 15.55 -22.26 25.25
C GLU A 99 14.25 -22.43 24.45
N PRO A 100 13.07 -22.03 24.97
CA PRO A 100 11.82 -22.16 24.20
C PRO A 100 11.86 -21.42 22.86
N GLU A 101 12.32 -20.17 22.87
CA GLU A 101 12.40 -19.35 21.66
C GLU A 101 13.49 -19.84 20.70
N LEU A 102 14.62 -20.33 21.20
CA LEU A 102 15.65 -20.91 20.36
C LEU A 102 15.16 -22.18 19.67
N THR A 103 14.46 -23.04 20.39
CA THR A 103 13.84 -24.27 19.85
C THR A 103 12.76 -23.92 18.83
N ALA A 104 11.90 -22.93 19.11
CA ALA A 104 10.90 -22.43 18.19
C ALA A 104 11.53 -21.90 16.87
N ARG A 105 12.64 -21.13 16.96
CA ARG A 105 13.37 -20.66 15.78
C ARG A 105 13.92 -21.80 14.93
N ARG A 106 14.51 -22.81 15.55
CA ARG A 106 15.00 -24.01 14.83
C ARG A 106 13.86 -24.72 14.11
N ARG A 107 12.71 -24.86 14.76
CA ARG A 107 11.52 -25.44 14.15
C ARG A 107 10.99 -24.58 13.00
N ALA A 108 10.97 -23.26 13.14
CA ALA A 108 10.57 -22.36 12.06
C ALA A 108 11.48 -22.46 10.82
N VAL A 109 12.80 -22.62 11.03
CA VAL A 109 13.75 -22.84 9.93
C VAL A 109 13.48 -24.20 9.24
N ALA A 110 13.24 -25.27 9.99
CA ALA A 110 12.87 -26.56 9.41
C ALA A 110 11.54 -26.47 8.62
N THR A 111 10.55 -25.76 9.17
CA THR A 111 9.29 -25.52 8.45
C THR A 111 9.51 -24.74 7.14
N LEU A 112 10.50 -23.87 7.05
CA LEU A 112 10.84 -23.20 5.79
C LEU A 112 11.29 -24.18 4.71
N ASP A 113 12.08 -25.19 5.08
CA ASP A 113 12.50 -26.25 4.15
C ASP A 113 11.29 -27.06 3.66
N ASP A 114 10.35 -27.37 4.54
CA ASP A 114 9.08 -28.03 4.17
C ASP A 114 8.25 -27.16 3.24
N ILE A 115 8.14 -25.84 3.50
CA ILE A 115 7.44 -24.88 2.64
C ILE A 115 8.04 -24.86 1.23
N LEU A 116 9.36 -24.84 1.12
CA LEU A 116 10.04 -24.84 -0.18
C LEU A 116 9.76 -26.15 -0.95
N ALA A 117 9.75 -27.29 -0.26
CA ALA A 117 9.42 -28.59 -0.86
C ALA A 117 7.95 -28.64 -1.33
N LEU A 118 7.01 -28.15 -0.51
CA LEU A 118 5.59 -28.09 -0.84
C LEU A 118 5.31 -27.15 -2.04
N LEU A 119 5.98 -25.99 -2.09
CA LEU A 119 5.90 -25.08 -3.24
C LEU A 119 6.43 -25.74 -4.51
N ALA A 120 7.58 -26.43 -4.44
CA ALA A 120 8.15 -27.13 -5.58
C ALA A 120 7.24 -28.27 -6.07
N ALA A 121 6.58 -28.97 -5.16
CA ALA A 121 5.59 -30.01 -5.48
C ALA A 121 4.24 -29.47 -5.96
N GLY A 122 3.96 -28.16 -5.79
CA GLY A 122 2.65 -27.55 -6.08
C GLY A 122 1.55 -27.97 -5.09
N ASP A 123 1.92 -28.46 -3.90
CA ASP A 123 0.98 -28.78 -2.83
C ASP A 123 0.62 -27.52 -2.02
N ILE A 124 -0.25 -26.71 -2.59
CA ILE A 124 -0.69 -25.45 -1.94
C ILE A 124 -1.58 -25.71 -0.72
N ARG A 125 -2.29 -26.83 -0.66
CA ARG A 125 -3.03 -27.21 0.54
C ARG A 125 -2.09 -27.57 1.70
N GLY A 126 -1.05 -28.35 1.41
CA GLY A 126 0.01 -28.65 2.37
C GLY A 126 0.74 -27.40 2.84
N LEU A 127 1.05 -26.49 1.92
CA LEU A 127 1.62 -25.17 2.23
C LEU A 127 0.76 -24.39 3.25
N GLY A 128 -0.55 -24.30 3.04
CA GLY A 128 -1.47 -23.62 3.96
C GLY A 128 -1.43 -24.23 5.37
N ARG A 129 -1.38 -25.55 5.46
CA ARG A 129 -1.25 -26.26 6.75
C ARG A 129 0.09 -25.94 7.44
N ALA A 130 1.20 -26.06 6.72
CA ALA A 130 2.53 -25.78 7.26
C ALA A 130 2.66 -24.34 7.78
N LEU A 131 2.12 -23.37 7.05
CA LEU A 131 2.07 -21.95 7.47
C LEU A 131 1.23 -21.75 8.73
N THR A 132 0.07 -22.39 8.81
CA THR A 132 -0.81 -22.34 9.98
C THR A 132 -0.16 -22.97 11.22
N GLU A 133 0.50 -24.12 11.06
CA GLU A 133 1.25 -24.79 12.13
C GLU A 133 2.45 -23.96 12.60
N ASN A 134 3.16 -23.32 11.68
CA ASN A 134 4.24 -22.40 12.01
C ASN A 134 3.73 -21.22 12.84
N PHE A 135 2.54 -20.72 12.55
CA PHE A 135 1.94 -19.64 13.32
C PHE A 135 1.63 -20.05 14.77
N PHE A 136 0.83 -21.10 14.96
CA PHE A 136 0.39 -21.52 16.30
C PHE A 136 1.49 -22.18 17.14
N GLY A 137 2.54 -22.68 16.53
CA GLY A 137 3.69 -23.26 17.23
C GLY A 137 4.86 -22.27 17.36
N PRO A 138 5.80 -22.29 16.41
CA PRO A 138 7.02 -21.50 16.50
C PRO A 138 6.81 -20.02 16.70
N LEU A 139 5.90 -19.41 15.91
CA LEU A 139 5.78 -17.97 15.84
C LEU A 139 5.18 -17.38 17.13
N GLN A 140 4.11 -17.96 17.65
CA GLN A 140 3.52 -17.50 18.92
C GLN A 140 4.45 -17.76 20.12
N THR A 141 5.32 -18.77 20.06
CA THR A 141 6.34 -18.99 21.08
C THR A 141 7.40 -17.88 21.06
N MET A 142 7.86 -17.49 19.86
CA MET A 142 8.85 -16.42 19.73
C MET A 142 8.27 -15.02 20.00
N ILE A 143 7.04 -14.81 19.59
CA ILE A 143 6.35 -13.51 19.66
C ILE A 143 4.92 -13.75 20.18
N PRO A 144 4.70 -13.82 21.50
CA PRO A 144 3.38 -14.11 22.08
C PRO A 144 2.28 -13.12 21.67
N TRP A 145 2.63 -11.86 21.39
CA TRP A 145 1.68 -10.82 20.97
C TRP A 145 1.58 -10.63 19.47
N VAL A 146 1.94 -11.66 18.71
CA VAL A 146 1.84 -11.64 17.25
C VAL A 146 0.39 -11.57 16.76
N SER A 147 -0.56 -12.04 17.56
CA SER A 147 -2.00 -11.92 17.29
C SER A 147 -2.69 -11.02 18.31
N ASN A 148 -3.89 -10.61 17.96
CA ASN A 148 -4.84 -9.93 18.84
C ASN A 148 -6.25 -10.49 18.60
N ARG A 149 -7.19 -10.09 19.46
CA ARG A 149 -8.58 -10.59 19.38
C ARG A 149 -9.22 -10.41 17.99
N TYR A 150 -8.91 -9.32 17.28
CA TYR A 150 -9.42 -9.11 15.92
C TYR A 150 -8.93 -10.18 14.97
N THR A 151 -7.62 -10.40 14.89
CA THR A 151 -7.02 -11.39 13.97
C THR A 151 -7.39 -12.82 14.33
N GLU A 152 -7.50 -13.14 15.62
CA GLU A 152 -7.97 -14.45 16.10
C GLU A 152 -9.41 -14.73 15.69
N GLN A 153 -10.29 -13.73 15.80
CA GLN A 153 -11.67 -13.86 15.32
C GLN A 153 -11.75 -13.98 13.80
N LEU A 154 -10.90 -13.28 13.05
CA LEU A 154 -10.84 -13.46 11.59
C LEU A 154 -10.50 -14.90 11.22
N ILE A 155 -9.48 -15.48 11.85
CA ILE A 155 -9.06 -16.86 11.59
C ILE A 155 -10.20 -17.84 11.92
N ALA A 156 -10.80 -17.70 13.11
CA ALA A 156 -11.89 -18.56 13.57
C ALA A 156 -13.09 -18.49 12.62
N ARG A 157 -13.61 -17.30 12.36
CA ARG A 157 -14.78 -17.07 11.48
C ARG A 157 -14.54 -17.52 10.05
N THR A 158 -13.32 -17.33 9.54
CA THR A 158 -12.95 -17.80 8.19
C THR A 158 -12.94 -19.32 8.14
N ARG A 159 -12.39 -19.97 9.15
CA ARG A 159 -12.41 -21.44 9.26
C ARG A 159 -13.83 -21.95 9.32
N ASP A 160 -14.70 -21.35 10.13
CA ASP A 160 -16.11 -21.75 10.27
C ASP A 160 -16.88 -21.54 8.97
N ALA A 161 -16.60 -20.47 8.23
CA ALA A 161 -17.29 -20.16 6.98
C ALA A 161 -16.93 -21.07 5.81
N PHE A 162 -15.65 -21.54 5.75
CA PHE A 162 -15.15 -22.28 4.60
C PHE A 162 -14.80 -23.77 4.88
N GLY A 163 -14.77 -24.18 6.14
CA GLY A 163 -14.51 -25.58 6.52
C GLY A 163 -13.29 -26.15 5.84
N GLU A 164 -13.46 -27.26 5.13
CA GLU A 164 -12.39 -27.99 4.42
C GLU A 164 -11.77 -27.22 3.24
N ASP A 165 -12.47 -26.22 2.72
CA ASP A 165 -11.97 -25.36 1.65
C ASP A 165 -11.05 -24.24 2.17
N PHE A 166 -10.99 -24.01 3.47
CA PHE A 166 -9.99 -23.19 4.12
C PHE A 166 -8.72 -24.00 4.37
N TRP A 167 -7.67 -23.75 3.60
CA TRP A 167 -6.44 -24.54 3.67
C TRP A 167 -5.41 -24.01 4.66
N GLY A 168 -5.54 -22.75 5.07
CA GLY A 168 -4.65 -22.15 6.05
C GLY A 168 -4.45 -20.66 5.87
N PHE A 169 -3.54 -20.10 6.64
CA PHE A 169 -3.21 -18.67 6.62
C PHE A 169 -1.77 -18.44 7.04
N TRP A 170 -1.28 -17.25 6.75
CA TRP A 170 -0.05 -16.72 7.33
C TRP A 170 -0.15 -15.22 7.63
N MET A 171 0.79 -14.77 8.43
CA MET A 171 0.95 -13.34 8.72
C MET A 171 1.73 -12.63 7.63
N LEU A 172 1.38 -11.36 7.43
CA LEU A 172 2.15 -10.42 6.63
C LEU A 172 2.70 -9.35 7.59
N GLY A 173 4.00 -9.43 7.88
CA GLY A 173 4.67 -8.48 8.77
C GLY A 173 4.00 -8.35 10.13
N GLY A 174 3.63 -7.12 10.53
CA GLY A 174 2.95 -6.83 11.78
C GLY A 174 1.49 -7.27 11.79
N MET A 175 1.22 -8.55 12.01
CA MET A 175 -0.12 -9.14 11.95
C MET A 175 -1.16 -8.47 12.85
N SER A 176 -0.77 -7.89 13.95
CA SER A 176 -1.70 -7.19 14.84
C SER A 176 -2.35 -5.96 14.17
N GLY A 177 -1.81 -5.47 13.05
CA GLY A 177 -2.48 -4.54 12.14
C GLY A 177 -3.53 -5.19 11.23
N GLY A 178 -3.64 -6.52 11.26
CA GLY A 178 -4.58 -7.28 10.41
C GLY A 178 -4.06 -7.60 9.02
N GLY A 179 -2.75 -7.43 8.75
CA GLY A 179 -2.11 -7.89 7.52
C GLY A 179 -2.00 -9.40 7.50
N MET A 180 -2.76 -10.09 6.65
CA MET A 180 -2.83 -11.55 6.59
C MET A 180 -2.98 -12.05 5.15
N GLY A 181 -2.47 -13.26 4.92
CA GLY A 181 -2.77 -14.06 3.74
C GLY A 181 -3.62 -15.27 4.13
N PHE A 182 -4.69 -15.53 3.40
CA PHE A 182 -5.54 -16.70 3.58
C PHE A 182 -5.47 -17.59 2.35
N ILE A 183 -5.40 -18.90 2.54
CA ILE A 183 -5.30 -19.87 1.46
C ILE A 183 -6.57 -20.70 1.43
N PHE A 184 -7.21 -20.75 0.26
CA PHE A 184 -8.44 -21.50 0.01
C PHE A 184 -8.30 -22.47 -1.15
N ALA A 185 -9.27 -23.37 -1.27
CA ALA A 185 -9.46 -24.10 -2.50
C ALA A 185 -9.67 -23.09 -3.67
N PRO A 186 -9.02 -23.26 -4.84
CA PRO A 186 -9.04 -22.27 -5.92
C PRO A 186 -10.43 -21.82 -6.35
N HIS A 187 -11.39 -22.74 -6.41
CA HIS A 187 -12.77 -22.46 -6.80
C HIS A 187 -13.53 -21.57 -5.79
N ARG A 188 -13.00 -21.38 -4.58
CA ARG A 188 -13.61 -20.54 -3.52
C ARG A 188 -12.99 -19.15 -3.43
N ARG A 189 -11.92 -18.84 -4.19
CA ARG A 189 -11.18 -17.57 -4.05
C ARG A 189 -12.07 -16.33 -4.16
N ALA A 190 -12.90 -16.27 -5.20
CA ALA A 190 -13.77 -15.10 -5.43
C ALA A 190 -14.81 -14.92 -4.31
N GLU A 191 -15.43 -16.01 -3.86
CA GLU A 191 -16.32 -16.00 -2.71
C GLU A 191 -15.58 -15.59 -1.44
N ALA A 192 -14.35 -16.10 -1.24
CA ALA A 192 -13.54 -15.79 -0.09
C ALA A 192 -13.16 -14.31 -0.02
N GLN A 193 -12.86 -13.65 -1.13
CA GLN A 193 -12.62 -12.20 -1.17
C GLN A 193 -13.81 -11.41 -0.63
N THR A 194 -15.01 -11.72 -1.09
CA THR A 194 -16.24 -11.07 -0.63
C THR A 194 -16.52 -11.39 0.84
N ARG A 195 -16.47 -12.66 1.22
CA ARG A 195 -16.81 -13.11 2.57
C ARG A 195 -15.82 -12.63 3.62
N LEU A 196 -14.51 -12.57 3.30
CA LEU A 196 -13.49 -12.01 4.19
C LEU A 196 -13.77 -10.52 4.47
N LEU A 197 -14.14 -9.74 3.48
CA LEU A 197 -14.50 -8.33 3.69
C LEU A 197 -15.66 -8.18 4.64
N GLU A 198 -16.71 -8.99 4.47
CA GLU A 198 -17.87 -9.03 5.36
C GLU A 198 -17.50 -9.40 6.81
N ILE A 199 -16.68 -10.46 6.98
CA ILE A 199 -16.19 -10.91 8.28
C ILE A 199 -15.36 -9.81 8.95
N MET A 200 -14.45 -9.16 8.21
CA MET A 200 -13.62 -8.09 8.72
C MET A 200 -14.43 -6.88 9.16
N LEU A 201 -15.39 -6.44 8.35
CA LEU A 201 -16.29 -5.34 8.69
C LEU A 201 -17.19 -5.66 9.91
N ALA A 202 -17.71 -6.88 10.00
CA ALA A 202 -18.48 -7.32 11.14
C ALA A 202 -17.64 -7.35 12.42
N THR A 203 -16.44 -7.93 12.35
CA THR A 203 -15.52 -8.00 13.49
C THR A 203 -15.06 -6.62 13.94
N LYS A 204 -14.79 -5.70 13.00
CA LYS A 204 -14.47 -4.31 13.30
C LYS A 204 -15.60 -3.61 14.07
N ARG A 205 -16.84 -3.76 13.60
CA ARG A 205 -18.03 -3.19 14.31
C ARG A 205 -18.18 -3.72 15.73
N GLU A 206 -18.01 -5.02 15.92
CA GLU A 206 -18.10 -5.63 17.25
C GLU A 206 -17.02 -5.16 18.23
N LEU A 207 -15.81 -4.89 17.69
CA LEU A 207 -14.67 -4.44 18.48
C LEU A 207 -14.45 -2.92 18.44
N GLN A 208 -15.41 -2.15 17.96
CA GLN A 208 -15.27 -0.71 17.69
C GLN A 208 -14.77 0.08 18.91
N ALA A 209 -15.22 -0.24 20.10
CA ALA A 209 -14.79 0.42 21.33
C ALA A 209 -13.28 0.21 21.63
N SER A 210 -12.73 -0.92 21.18
CA SER A 210 -11.30 -1.28 21.34
C SER A 210 -10.45 -0.87 20.13
N LEU A 211 -11.06 -0.45 19.04
CA LEU A 211 -10.41 -0.13 17.78
C LEU A 211 -10.84 1.26 17.26
N PRO A 212 -10.74 2.33 18.06
CA PRO A 212 -11.33 3.64 17.74
C PRO A 212 -10.71 4.31 16.49
N PHE A 213 -9.50 3.92 16.10
CA PHE A 213 -8.77 4.52 14.97
C PHE A 213 -8.61 3.55 13.79
N ALA A 214 -9.27 2.40 13.81
CA ALA A 214 -9.18 1.45 12.70
C ALA A 214 -9.86 2.01 11.45
N MET A 215 -9.12 2.03 10.34
CA MET A 215 -9.65 2.31 9.02
C MET A 215 -10.51 1.15 8.53
N ASP A 216 -11.18 1.30 7.39
CA ASP A 216 -11.89 0.19 6.79
C ASP A 216 -10.91 -0.88 6.31
N PRO A 217 -11.23 -2.16 6.52
CA PRO A 217 -10.41 -3.25 6.05
C PRO A 217 -10.41 -3.35 4.53
N VAL A 218 -9.33 -3.89 3.97
CA VAL A 218 -9.15 -4.04 2.53
C VAL A 218 -8.85 -5.49 2.19
N VAL A 219 -9.48 -5.99 1.13
CA VAL A 219 -9.12 -7.23 0.45
C VAL A 219 -8.42 -6.86 -0.85
N TYR A 220 -7.19 -7.35 -1.04
CA TYR A 220 -6.39 -7.02 -2.21
C TYR A 220 -6.66 -7.97 -3.36
N ASP A 221 -6.63 -7.44 -4.57
CA ASP A 221 -6.48 -8.26 -5.77
C ASP A 221 -5.00 -8.61 -5.94
N PHE A 222 -4.67 -9.87 -5.68
CA PHE A 222 -3.30 -10.37 -5.63
C PHE A 222 -2.92 -11.06 -6.92
N ALA A 223 -1.71 -10.75 -7.39
CA ALA A 223 -1.02 -11.51 -8.42
C ALA A 223 0.48 -11.57 -8.10
N ILE A 224 1.15 -12.65 -8.51
CA ILE A 224 2.60 -12.75 -8.42
C ILE A 224 3.22 -11.77 -9.43
N ASN A 225 4.01 -10.80 -8.95
CA ASN A 225 4.70 -9.85 -9.81
C ASN A 225 5.92 -10.52 -10.47
N GLU A 226 5.77 -10.96 -11.70
CA GLU A 226 6.81 -11.63 -12.46
C GLU A 226 7.90 -10.68 -13.01
N HIS A 227 7.68 -9.37 -12.91
CA HIS A 227 8.60 -8.36 -13.47
C HIS A 227 9.43 -7.65 -12.40
N GLY A 228 9.06 -7.76 -11.13
CA GLY A 228 9.68 -7.00 -10.04
C GLY A 228 9.37 -5.51 -10.12
N SER A 229 10.20 -4.70 -9.47
CA SER A 229 10.13 -3.25 -9.56
C SER A 229 10.94 -2.76 -10.75
N VAL A 230 10.30 -1.99 -11.61
CA VAL A 230 10.92 -1.41 -12.80
C VAL A 230 10.96 0.11 -12.65
N ALA A 231 12.10 0.71 -12.97
CA ALA A 231 12.24 2.15 -13.06
C ALA A 231 12.73 2.53 -14.46
N ALA A 232 12.07 3.51 -15.05
CA ALA A 232 12.46 4.08 -16.34
C ALA A 232 12.48 5.60 -16.23
N LEU A 233 13.46 6.23 -16.86
CA LEU A 233 13.47 7.68 -17.05
C LEU A 233 12.58 7.99 -18.25
N LEU A 234 11.45 8.62 -17.98
CA LEU A 234 10.53 9.08 -19.00
C LEU A 234 10.91 10.50 -19.45
N THR A 235 10.72 10.83 -20.71
CA THR A 235 11.01 12.15 -21.29
C THR A 235 9.85 12.61 -22.16
N GLY A 236 9.74 13.93 -22.39
CA GLY A 236 8.67 14.49 -23.21
C GLY A 236 7.28 14.21 -22.65
N ALA A 237 6.36 13.79 -23.50
CA ALA A 237 4.98 13.44 -23.11
C ALA A 237 4.92 12.24 -22.16
N ASP A 238 5.84 11.30 -22.30
CA ASP A 238 5.92 10.10 -21.44
C ASP A 238 6.45 10.40 -20.04
N ALA A 239 7.05 11.58 -19.84
CA ALA A 239 7.51 12.03 -18.51
C ALA A 239 6.39 12.51 -17.59
N LEU A 240 5.14 12.42 -18.02
CA LEU A 240 3.99 12.68 -17.17
C LEU A 240 3.93 11.62 -16.08
N LEU A 241 3.90 12.09 -14.86
CA LEU A 241 3.65 11.23 -13.72
C LEU A 241 2.22 10.67 -13.79
N PRO A 242 1.95 9.53 -13.17
CA PRO A 242 0.59 8.99 -13.09
C PRO A 242 -0.39 10.02 -12.57
N VAL A 243 -1.62 9.94 -13.04
CA VAL A 243 -2.70 10.88 -12.66
C VAL A 243 -2.82 11.01 -11.14
N GLU A 244 -2.62 9.92 -10.42
CA GLU A 244 -2.68 9.85 -8.96
C GLU A 244 -1.63 10.75 -8.27
N PHE A 245 -0.44 10.87 -8.84
CA PHE A 245 0.59 11.79 -8.31
C PHE A 245 0.09 13.23 -8.34
N TYR A 246 -0.51 13.65 -9.46
CA TYR A 246 -1.05 15.00 -9.57
C TYR A 246 -2.28 15.19 -8.68
N GLN A 247 -3.10 14.16 -8.48
CA GLN A 247 -4.22 14.19 -7.54
C GLN A 247 -3.78 14.50 -6.10
N LEU A 248 -2.64 13.97 -5.68
CA LEU A 248 -2.11 14.19 -4.34
C LEU A 248 -1.35 15.51 -4.21
N THR A 249 -0.59 15.87 -5.23
CA THR A 249 0.40 16.96 -5.13
C THR A 249 -0.17 18.31 -5.58
N VAL A 250 -0.86 18.34 -6.72
CA VAL A 250 -1.33 19.59 -7.33
C VAL A 250 -2.32 20.35 -6.45
N PRO A 251 -3.32 19.74 -5.79
CA PRO A 251 -4.24 20.47 -4.93
C PRO A 251 -3.54 21.15 -3.76
N ALA A 252 -2.57 20.49 -3.18
CA ALA A 252 -1.79 21.05 -2.08
C ALA A 252 -0.98 22.28 -2.54
N LEU A 253 -0.40 22.24 -3.74
CA LEU A 253 0.34 23.33 -4.32
C LEU A 253 -0.58 24.49 -4.74
N LEU A 254 -1.73 24.19 -5.34
CA LEU A 254 -2.70 25.19 -5.78
C LEU A 254 -3.39 25.93 -4.63
N ARG A 255 -3.49 25.32 -3.46
CA ARG A 255 -4.04 25.96 -2.24
C ARG A 255 -3.07 26.93 -1.56
N ARG A 256 -1.78 26.89 -1.92
CA ARG A 256 -0.76 27.80 -1.37
C ARG A 256 -0.67 29.07 -2.19
N ASP A 257 -0.29 30.17 -1.55
CA ASP A 257 0.05 31.40 -2.28
C ASP A 257 1.21 31.09 -3.24
N ALA A 258 1.09 31.52 -4.50
CA ALA A 258 2.11 31.31 -5.51
C ALA A 258 3.50 31.87 -5.12
N ARG A 259 3.52 32.86 -4.22
CA ARG A 259 4.74 33.45 -3.65
C ARG A 259 5.44 32.52 -2.67
N ASP A 260 4.68 31.66 -1.99
CA ASP A 260 5.19 30.71 -1.01
C ASP A 260 5.66 29.39 -1.63
N LEU A 261 5.43 29.21 -2.92
CA LEU A 261 5.93 28.04 -3.65
C LEU A 261 7.44 28.18 -3.89
N THR A 262 8.16 27.10 -3.66
CA THR A 262 9.56 27.03 -4.07
C THR A 262 9.72 27.13 -5.58
N PRO A 263 10.91 27.47 -6.11
CA PRO A 263 11.15 27.50 -7.55
C PRO A 263 10.83 26.16 -8.25
N ARG A 264 11.09 25.03 -7.59
CA ARG A 264 10.76 23.68 -8.07
C ARG A 264 9.25 23.47 -8.15
N GLU A 265 8.53 23.74 -7.08
CA GLU A 265 7.07 23.62 -7.05
C GLU A 265 6.38 24.49 -8.11
N ARG A 266 6.87 25.72 -8.32
CA ARG A 266 6.38 26.58 -9.41
C ARG A 266 6.64 25.97 -10.80
N ALA A 267 7.81 25.40 -11.00
CA ALA A 267 8.14 24.72 -12.25
C ALA A 267 7.24 23.49 -12.48
N ASP A 268 6.99 22.71 -11.44
CA ASP A 268 6.11 21.53 -11.50
C ASP A 268 4.67 21.91 -11.85
N VAL A 269 4.12 22.97 -11.22
CA VAL A 269 2.78 23.49 -11.54
C VAL A 269 2.73 24.04 -12.98
N ALA A 270 3.75 24.75 -13.41
CA ALA A 270 3.83 25.29 -14.78
C ALA A 270 3.94 24.16 -15.82
N GLN A 271 4.75 23.14 -15.53
CA GLN A 271 4.88 21.95 -16.40
C GLN A 271 3.55 21.17 -16.47
N PHE A 272 2.91 20.96 -15.33
CA PHE A 272 1.58 20.35 -15.27
C PHE A 272 0.58 21.10 -16.14
N THR A 273 0.47 22.42 -15.96
CA THR A 273 -0.46 23.26 -16.72
C THR A 273 -0.19 23.21 -18.22
N LYS A 274 1.09 23.26 -18.62
CA LYS A 274 1.50 23.18 -20.03
C LYS A 274 1.12 21.82 -20.62
N THR A 275 1.39 20.76 -19.90
CA THR A 275 1.20 19.39 -20.41
C THR A 275 -0.26 18.98 -20.42
N ALA A 276 -1.03 19.39 -19.43
CA ALA A 276 -2.48 19.17 -19.38
C ALA A 276 -3.22 19.68 -20.62
N ARG A 277 -2.68 20.71 -21.27
CA ARG A 277 -3.26 21.29 -22.48
C ARG A 277 -2.80 20.63 -23.79
N THR A 278 -1.64 20.01 -23.78
CA THR A 278 -1.01 19.54 -25.03
C THR A 278 -1.16 18.04 -25.27
N VAL A 279 -1.52 17.26 -24.24
CA VAL A 279 -1.69 15.81 -24.33
C VAL A 279 -3.17 15.47 -24.39
N PRO A 280 -3.71 14.99 -25.54
CA PRO A 280 -5.15 14.73 -25.69
C PRO A 280 -5.71 13.75 -24.64
N ALA A 281 -4.97 12.70 -24.30
CA ALA A 281 -5.38 11.74 -23.27
C ALA A 281 -5.50 12.40 -21.87
N PHE A 282 -4.63 13.35 -21.57
CA PHE A 282 -4.66 14.09 -20.32
C PHE A 282 -5.80 15.11 -20.30
N THR A 283 -6.01 15.81 -21.40
CA THR A 283 -7.14 16.74 -21.57
C THR A 283 -8.48 16.02 -21.43
N ALA A 284 -8.60 14.81 -21.98
CA ALA A 284 -9.80 13.98 -21.83
C ALA A 284 -10.02 13.48 -20.37
N ALA A 285 -8.94 13.25 -19.63
CA ALA A 285 -9.00 12.83 -18.22
C ALA A 285 -9.20 13.99 -17.23
N LEU A 286 -8.97 15.23 -17.67
CA LEU A 286 -9.00 16.43 -16.81
C LEU A 286 -10.31 16.63 -16.05
N PRO A 287 -11.50 16.48 -16.62
CA PRO A 287 -12.75 16.61 -15.87
C PRO A 287 -12.82 15.64 -14.69
N THR A 288 -12.51 14.37 -14.95
CA THR A 288 -12.49 13.33 -13.91
C THR A 288 -11.39 13.58 -12.86
N LEU A 289 -10.24 14.09 -13.30
CA LEU A 289 -9.15 14.47 -12.42
C LEU A 289 -9.58 15.60 -11.48
N LEU A 290 -10.23 16.60 -12.01
CA LEU A 290 -10.69 17.75 -11.27
C LEU A 290 -11.82 17.41 -10.29
N ASP A 291 -12.75 16.58 -10.68
CA ASP A 291 -13.78 16.06 -9.78
C ASP A 291 -13.20 15.31 -8.59
N ARG A 292 -12.06 14.64 -8.80
CA ARG A 292 -11.31 13.98 -7.73
C ARG A 292 -10.43 14.93 -6.91
N LEU A 293 -9.82 15.94 -7.55
CA LEU A 293 -8.99 16.94 -6.90
C LEU A 293 -9.80 17.91 -6.05
N LEU A 294 -11.03 18.16 -6.46
CA LEU A 294 -12.00 19.05 -5.83
C LEU A 294 -13.27 18.24 -5.54
N PRO A 295 -13.20 17.22 -4.66
CA PRO A 295 -14.36 16.39 -4.38
C PRO A 295 -15.46 17.30 -3.86
N SER A 296 -16.55 17.31 -4.59
CA SER A 296 -17.77 17.98 -4.16
C SER A 296 -18.26 17.29 -2.89
N SER A 297 -18.53 18.06 -1.87
CA SER A 297 -19.31 17.59 -0.74
C SER A 297 -20.63 17.04 -1.28
N GLY A 298 -20.94 15.78 -1.07
CA GLY A 298 -22.00 14.94 -1.66
C GLY A 298 -23.41 15.49 -1.89
N ASP A 299 -23.54 16.80 -2.07
CA ASP A 299 -24.75 17.52 -2.42
C ASP A 299 -24.72 17.83 -3.93
N THR A 300 -25.33 16.92 -4.70
CA THR A 300 -25.47 17.03 -6.16
C THR A 300 -26.19 18.31 -6.63
N SER A 301 -26.90 19.02 -5.75
CA SER A 301 -27.57 20.28 -6.08
C SER A 301 -26.58 21.44 -6.35
N ARG A 302 -25.35 21.33 -5.88
CA ARG A 302 -24.30 22.35 -6.07
C ARG A 302 -23.56 22.23 -7.40
N HIS A 303 -23.68 21.10 -8.10
CA HIS A 303 -22.96 20.83 -9.36
C HIS A 303 -23.51 21.58 -10.59
N THR A 304 -24.61 22.29 -10.46
CA THR A 304 -25.25 23.01 -11.57
C THR A 304 -24.99 24.49 -11.57
N SER A 305 -24.29 25.02 -10.58
CA SER A 305 -23.99 26.45 -10.53
C SER A 305 -22.82 26.77 -11.47
N SER A 306 -23.05 27.68 -12.42
CA SER A 306 -21.95 28.19 -13.25
C SER A 306 -20.91 28.93 -12.41
N LEU A 307 -19.67 29.03 -12.92
CA LEU A 307 -18.61 29.82 -12.28
C LEU A 307 -19.08 31.23 -11.95
N ASP A 308 -19.84 31.86 -12.85
CA ASP A 308 -20.40 33.23 -12.62
C ASP A 308 -21.35 33.27 -11.44
N THR A 309 -22.20 32.26 -11.30
CA THR A 309 -23.13 32.18 -10.17
C THR A 309 -22.36 32.04 -8.86
N LEU A 310 -21.34 31.21 -8.81
CA LEU A 310 -20.49 31.06 -7.62
C LEU A 310 -19.73 32.32 -7.28
N LEU A 311 -19.13 32.98 -8.27
CA LEU A 311 -18.41 34.22 -8.05
C LEU A 311 -19.36 35.32 -7.55
N THR A 312 -20.55 35.43 -8.12
CA THR A 312 -21.57 36.38 -7.66
C THR A 312 -22.02 36.12 -6.24
N GLN A 313 -22.30 34.87 -5.91
CA GLN A 313 -22.70 34.45 -4.55
C GLN A 313 -21.62 34.73 -3.50
N ASN A 314 -20.36 34.72 -3.88
CA ASN A 314 -19.23 35.00 -3.00
C ASN A 314 -18.79 36.47 -3.04
N GLY A 315 -19.58 37.36 -3.66
CA GLY A 315 -19.38 38.81 -3.62
C GLY A 315 -18.30 39.36 -4.54
N PHE A 316 -17.85 38.57 -5.53
CA PHE A 316 -16.90 39.05 -6.55
C PHE A 316 -17.60 39.98 -7.53
N ASP A 317 -16.96 41.09 -7.86
CA ASP A 317 -17.46 42.00 -8.87
C ASP A 317 -17.17 41.55 -10.30
N ARG A 318 -17.77 42.22 -11.28
CA ARG A 318 -17.64 41.83 -12.71
C ARG A 318 -16.20 41.89 -13.21
N ALA A 319 -15.38 42.82 -12.71
CA ALA A 319 -13.98 42.91 -13.11
C ALA A 319 -13.16 41.76 -12.57
N GLN A 320 -13.45 41.30 -11.35
CA GLN A 320 -12.86 40.14 -10.72
C GLN A 320 -13.26 38.85 -11.45
N HIS A 321 -14.54 38.72 -11.86
CA HIS A 321 -14.99 37.60 -12.71
C HIS A 321 -14.15 37.50 -14.00
N GLU A 322 -14.01 38.61 -14.72
CA GLU A 322 -13.29 38.65 -15.98
C GLU A 322 -11.79 38.36 -15.80
N GLN A 323 -11.22 38.83 -14.72
CA GLN A 323 -9.82 38.55 -14.40
C GLN A 323 -9.60 37.05 -14.06
N ILE A 324 -10.49 36.44 -13.28
CA ILE A 324 -10.43 35.01 -12.96
C ILE A 324 -10.60 34.18 -14.24
N ARG A 325 -11.56 34.51 -15.11
CA ARG A 325 -11.74 33.88 -16.41
C ARG A 325 -10.51 34.04 -17.30
N THR A 326 -9.91 35.22 -17.34
CA THR A 326 -8.69 35.47 -18.11
C THR A 326 -7.52 34.62 -17.59
N ASP A 327 -7.39 34.49 -16.28
CA ASP A 327 -6.36 33.68 -15.66
C ASP A 327 -6.58 32.18 -15.96
N LEU A 328 -7.82 31.69 -15.91
CA LEU A 328 -8.18 30.32 -16.28
C LEU A 328 -7.91 30.03 -17.75
N ARG A 329 -8.38 30.89 -18.67
CA ARG A 329 -8.12 30.76 -20.12
C ARG A 329 -6.65 30.78 -20.47
N ALA A 330 -5.86 31.59 -19.76
CA ALA A 330 -4.43 31.67 -19.93
C ALA A 330 -3.68 30.49 -19.23
N GLY A 331 -4.39 29.60 -18.54
CA GLY A 331 -3.82 28.50 -17.77
C GLY A 331 -3.07 28.90 -16.51
N ARG A 332 -3.31 30.10 -16.04
CA ARG A 332 -2.78 30.59 -14.76
C ARG A 332 -3.65 30.11 -13.59
N ILE A 333 -3.86 28.77 -13.51
CA ILE A 333 -4.80 28.15 -12.57
C ILE A 333 -4.48 28.56 -11.13
N GLY A 334 -3.20 28.57 -10.74
CA GLY A 334 -2.78 28.99 -9.41
C GLY A 334 -3.17 30.44 -9.07
N LEU A 335 -3.10 31.37 -10.05
CA LEU A 335 -3.55 32.76 -9.86
C LEU A 335 -5.07 32.85 -9.74
N ALA A 336 -5.81 32.12 -10.57
CA ALA A 336 -7.26 32.07 -10.51
C ALA A 336 -7.74 31.50 -9.17
N MET A 337 -7.14 30.41 -8.72
CA MET A 337 -7.47 29.77 -7.44
C MET A 337 -7.11 30.67 -6.25
N ASN A 338 -5.98 31.38 -6.29
CA ASN A 338 -5.61 32.33 -5.25
C ASN A 338 -6.58 33.52 -5.16
N ARG A 339 -7.21 33.93 -6.28
CA ARG A 339 -8.23 34.95 -6.26
C ARG A 339 -9.55 34.45 -5.69
N LEU A 340 -9.85 33.16 -5.90
CA LEU A 340 -11.03 32.51 -5.33
C LEU A 340 -10.88 32.23 -3.82
N ALA A 341 -9.66 32.00 -3.35
CA ALA A 341 -9.37 31.89 -1.93
C ALA A 341 -9.23 33.32 -1.34
N PRO A 342 -9.81 33.66 -0.23
CA PRO A 342 -10.34 32.89 0.89
C PRO A 342 -11.86 32.83 0.99
N SER A 343 -12.58 33.37 0.02
CA SER A 343 -14.03 33.61 0.11
C SER A 343 -14.88 32.52 -0.52
N THR A 344 -14.27 31.65 -1.37
CA THR A 344 -14.96 30.57 -2.07
C THR A 344 -14.35 29.25 -1.62
N ARG A 345 -15.20 28.31 -1.20
CA ARG A 345 -14.73 26.93 -1.04
C ARG A 345 -14.41 26.40 -2.42
N ILE A 346 -13.16 25.99 -2.63
CA ILE A 346 -12.68 25.40 -3.89
C ILE A 346 -13.54 24.19 -4.29
N GLU A 347 -14.07 23.49 -3.29
CA GLU A 347 -14.98 22.35 -3.43
C GLU A 347 -16.31 22.70 -4.12
N ASP A 348 -16.70 23.98 -4.12
CA ASP A 348 -17.95 24.45 -4.70
C ASP A 348 -17.79 24.91 -6.17
N VAL A 349 -16.57 24.92 -6.71
CA VAL A 349 -16.30 25.31 -8.11
C VAL A 349 -16.44 24.10 -9.01
N PRO A 350 -17.38 24.09 -9.97
CA PRO A 350 -17.51 22.98 -10.91
C PRO A 350 -16.20 22.76 -11.68
N ALA A 351 -15.73 21.52 -11.72
CA ALA A 351 -14.48 21.17 -12.39
C ALA A 351 -14.46 21.59 -13.86
N ALA A 352 -15.59 21.46 -14.56
CA ALA A 352 -15.75 21.88 -15.95
C ALA A 352 -15.53 23.38 -16.16
N ASP A 353 -15.92 24.22 -15.20
CA ASP A 353 -15.81 25.68 -15.32
C ASP A 353 -14.39 26.19 -15.08
N LEU A 354 -13.53 25.41 -14.41
CA LEU A 354 -12.12 25.74 -14.23
C LEU A 354 -11.30 25.62 -15.53
N PHE A 355 -11.81 24.89 -16.53
CA PHE A 355 -11.09 24.59 -17.77
C PHE A 355 -11.82 25.00 -19.07
N ASN A 356 -13.14 25.20 -19.03
CA ASN A 356 -13.94 25.66 -20.16
C ASN A 356 -14.16 27.18 -20.20
N ALA A 357 -13.72 27.89 -19.17
CA ALA A 357 -13.68 29.34 -19.11
C ALA A 357 -12.38 29.86 -19.71
#